data_f60bf91b4dce7321a694a9b0132bd695
#
_entry.id   f60bf91b4dce7321a694a9b0132bd695
#
_cell.length_a   1.000
_cell.length_b   1.000
_cell.length_c   1.000
_cell.angle_alpha   90.00
_cell.angle_beta   90.00
_cell.angle_gamma   90.00
#
_symmetry.space_group_name_H-M   'P 1'
#
loop_
_entity.id
_entity.type
_entity.pdbx_description
1 polymer ?
#
loop_
_entity_poly.entity_id
_entity_poly.type
_entity_poly.pdbx_seq_one_letter_code
_entity_poly.pdbx_strand_id
1 'polypeptide(L)'
;SEIGEAMEVCARGVAVELWPSPGVRLELLSDYPATWTGTHLHVEVGDLVSAQHLELLVSARLPSGQVGDEASVEVRVSDREGPLALPVCLADWQIADHAANDRQPRDFEVLRGVAKVIAARALLGVLEHNRRGAFHDVHARLDEAIRQLRVLGANDPEIAIEIQQLERHRLNLSRHVEESSLKMHHMQGTSMSRSKSVDGTSMRRPKDVN
;
A
#
# COMPACT_ATOMS: atom_id res chain seq x y z
N SER A 1 4.52 -32.55 -16.74
CA SER A 1 3.83 -32.69 -15.45
C SER A 1 4.13 -31.45 -14.62
N GLU A 2 3.20 -30.52 -14.62
CA GLU A 2 3.23 -29.39 -13.69
C GLU A 2 2.85 -29.93 -12.31
N ILE A 3 3.86 -30.17 -11.50
CA ILE A 3 3.67 -30.32 -10.05
C ILE A 3 3.48 -28.89 -9.56
N GLY A 4 2.22 -28.50 -9.34
CA GLY A 4 1.94 -27.30 -8.60
C GLY A 4 2.58 -27.44 -7.22
N GLU A 5 3.63 -26.67 -6.93
CA GLU A 5 4.14 -26.55 -5.58
C GLU A 5 2.98 -26.07 -4.71
N ALA A 6 2.49 -26.94 -3.84
CA ALA A 6 1.53 -26.58 -2.84
C ALA A 6 2.22 -25.57 -1.92
N MET A 7 1.83 -24.29 -2.03
CA MET A 7 2.36 -23.25 -1.16
C MET A 7 1.97 -23.58 0.29
N GLU A 8 2.97 -23.90 1.11
CA GLU A 8 2.76 -24.24 2.49
C GLU A 8 2.41 -22.98 3.29
N VAL A 9 1.30 -23.02 4.02
CA VAL A 9 0.92 -21.95 4.94
C VAL A 9 1.91 -21.98 6.11
N CYS A 10 2.73 -20.93 6.21
CA CYS A 10 3.78 -20.85 7.23
C CYS A 10 3.31 -20.10 8.49
N ALA A 11 2.29 -19.25 8.40
CA ALA A 11 1.67 -18.58 9.53
C ALA A 11 0.18 -18.36 9.27
N ARG A 12 -0.66 -18.56 10.29
CA ARG A 12 -2.12 -18.50 10.17
C ARG A 12 -2.69 -17.36 10.97
N GLY A 13 -3.63 -16.62 10.31
CA GLY A 13 -4.33 -15.52 10.98
C GLY A 13 -3.37 -14.46 11.48
N VAL A 14 -2.37 -14.10 10.64
CA VAL A 14 -1.39 -13.09 10.99
C VAL A 14 -2.05 -11.74 11.15
N ALA A 15 -1.69 -11.03 12.20
CA ALA A 15 -2.10 -9.68 12.49
C ALA A 15 -0.89 -8.79 12.78
N VAL A 16 -1.01 -7.51 12.43
CA VAL A 16 -0.03 -6.48 12.73
C VAL A 16 -0.69 -5.44 13.62
N GLU A 17 -0.07 -5.18 14.75
CA GLU A 17 -0.50 -4.16 15.71
C GLU A 17 0.44 -2.97 15.66
N LEU A 18 -0.14 -1.78 15.53
CA LEU A 18 0.57 -0.51 15.45
C LEU A 18 0.22 0.32 16.67
N TRP A 19 1.20 0.53 17.54
CA TRP A 19 1.07 1.24 18.82
C TRP A 19 1.68 2.64 18.71
N PRO A 20 0.88 3.66 18.40
CA PRO A 20 1.39 5.02 18.30
C PRO A 20 1.63 5.65 19.66
N SER A 21 2.68 6.46 19.78
CA SER A 21 2.86 7.35 20.91
C SER A 21 1.77 8.42 20.98
N PRO A 22 1.53 9.05 22.14
CA PRO A 22 0.48 10.06 22.31
C PRO A 22 0.53 11.16 21.25
N GLY A 23 -0.62 11.46 20.65
CA GLY A 23 -0.77 12.50 19.64
C GLY A 23 -0.50 12.06 18.20
N VAL A 24 0.16 10.91 17.96
CA VAL A 24 0.31 10.33 16.62
C VAL A 24 -1.01 9.73 16.15
N ARG A 25 -1.42 10.06 14.93
CA ARG A 25 -2.62 9.50 14.29
C ARG A 25 -2.22 8.64 13.11
N LEU A 26 -2.73 7.41 13.07
CA LEU A 26 -2.45 6.46 12.00
C LEU A 26 -3.66 6.28 11.10
N GLU A 27 -3.39 6.15 9.80
CA GLU A 27 -4.34 5.75 8.78
C GLU A 27 -3.72 4.63 7.93
N LEU A 28 -4.37 3.46 7.88
CA LEU A 28 -3.94 2.39 7.02
C LEU A 28 -4.23 2.74 5.56
N LEU A 29 -3.20 2.78 4.73
CA LEU A 29 -3.31 3.04 3.29
C LEU A 29 -3.52 1.75 2.49
N SER A 30 -2.98 0.62 2.93
CA SER A 30 -3.23 -0.69 2.33
C SER A 30 -4.65 -1.17 2.59
N ASP A 31 -5.20 -1.99 1.67
CA ASP A 31 -6.58 -2.48 1.72
C ASP A 31 -6.68 -3.78 2.55
N TYR A 32 -6.41 -3.65 3.85
CA TYR A 32 -6.61 -4.72 4.83
C TYR A 32 -7.68 -4.33 5.85
N PRO A 33 -8.45 -5.29 6.37
CA PRO A 33 -9.32 -5.02 7.51
C PRO A 33 -8.50 -4.48 8.68
N ALA A 34 -8.92 -3.35 9.23
CA ALA A 34 -8.24 -2.74 10.36
C ALA A 34 -9.24 -2.17 11.36
N THR A 35 -8.95 -2.33 12.64
CA THR A 35 -9.79 -1.89 13.75
C THR A 35 -8.95 -1.25 14.84
N TRP A 36 -9.41 -0.12 15.36
CA TRP A 36 -8.81 0.47 16.56
C TRP A 36 -9.25 -0.31 17.79
N THR A 37 -8.28 -0.84 18.53
CA THR A 37 -8.49 -1.59 19.77
C THR A 37 -7.88 -0.79 20.93
N GLY A 38 -8.68 0.10 21.53
CA GLY A 38 -8.18 0.99 22.57
C GLY A 38 -7.11 1.95 22.06
N THR A 39 -5.84 1.62 22.29
CA THR A 39 -4.68 2.50 22.01
C THR A 39 -3.88 2.11 20.77
N HIS A 40 -4.22 1.03 20.09
CA HIS A 40 -3.48 0.55 18.92
C HIS A 40 -4.38 0.25 17.73
N LEU A 41 -3.82 0.31 16.55
CA LEU A 41 -4.46 -0.12 15.30
C LEU A 41 -4.11 -1.60 15.06
N HIS A 42 -5.13 -2.44 15.04
CA HIS A 42 -5.02 -3.87 14.73
C HIS A 42 -5.36 -4.08 13.26
N VAL A 43 -4.45 -4.69 12.50
CA VAL A 43 -4.58 -4.96 11.06
C VAL A 43 -4.60 -6.46 10.83
N GLU A 44 -5.68 -6.97 10.25
CA GLU A 44 -5.84 -8.39 9.93
C GLU A 44 -5.22 -8.69 8.56
N VAL A 45 -4.09 -9.41 8.56
CA VAL A 45 -3.38 -9.80 7.33
C VAL A 45 -3.89 -11.13 6.78
N GLY A 46 -4.25 -12.06 7.67
CA GLY A 46 -4.69 -13.41 7.34
C GLY A 46 -3.53 -14.40 7.22
N ASP A 47 -3.76 -15.51 6.54
CA ASP A 47 -2.76 -16.57 6.42
C ASP A 47 -1.63 -16.16 5.46
N LEU A 48 -0.39 -16.46 5.83
CA LEU A 48 0.79 -16.24 5.00
C LEU A 48 1.34 -17.58 4.51
N VAL A 49 1.70 -17.62 3.23
CA VAL A 49 2.34 -18.76 2.61
C VAL A 49 3.86 -18.57 2.54
N SER A 50 4.59 -19.65 2.39
CA SER A 50 6.05 -19.63 2.28
C SER A 50 6.52 -18.69 1.15
N ALA A 51 7.59 -17.94 1.42
CA ALA A 51 8.17 -16.95 0.49
C ALA A 51 7.24 -15.77 0.10
N GLN A 52 6.12 -15.57 0.78
CA GLN A 52 5.26 -14.42 0.56
C GLN A 52 5.89 -13.16 1.16
N HIS A 53 6.01 -12.13 0.35
CA HIS A 53 6.39 -10.79 0.80
C HIS A 53 5.13 -9.94 1.02
N LEU A 54 5.08 -9.25 2.16
CA LEU A 54 3.97 -8.40 2.56
C LEU A 54 4.47 -7.00 2.85
N GLU A 55 3.81 -6.01 2.26
CA GLU A 55 4.04 -4.60 2.55
C GLU A 55 2.75 -3.97 3.09
N LEU A 56 2.84 -3.30 4.24
CA LEU A 56 1.78 -2.48 4.79
C LEU A 56 2.17 -1.01 4.71
N LEU A 57 1.35 -0.22 4.07
CA LEU A 57 1.52 1.22 3.99
C LEU A 57 0.59 1.91 4.98
N VAL A 58 1.19 2.70 5.84
CA VAL A 58 0.50 3.44 6.89
C VAL A 58 0.89 4.91 6.82
N SER A 59 -0.08 5.79 6.84
CA SER A 59 0.15 7.23 7.01
C SER A 59 0.21 7.53 8.50
N ALA A 60 1.29 8.16 8.95
CA ALA A 60 1.43 8.66 10.31
C ALA A 60 1.38 10.19 10.31
N ARG A 61 0.39 10.76 11.00
CA ARG A 61 0.34 12.21 11.25
C ARG A 61 0.89 12.48 12.63
N LEU A 62 2.04 13.16 12.66
CA LEU A 62 2.73 13.51 13.89
C LEU A 62 2.06 14.71 14.57
N PRO A 63 2.09 14.80 15.91
CA PRO A 63 1.60 15.96 16.64
C PRO A 63 2.51 17.18 16.40
N SER A 64 1.98 18.36 16.62
CA SER A 64 2.82 19.54 16.77
C SER A 64 3.57 19.47 18.11
N GLY A 65 4.84 19.85 18.12
CA GLY A 65 5.69 19.80 19.31
C GLY A 65 6.82 20.81 19.25
N GLN A 66 7.67 20.79 20.26
CA GLN A 66 8.91 21.59 20.30
C GLN A 66 10.01 20.84 19.54
N VAL A 67 11.00 21.58 19.02
CA VAL A 67 12.18 20.96 18.39
C VAL A 67 12.88 20.07 19.41
N GLY A 68 13.08 18.80 19.05
CA GLY A 68 13.66 17.78 19.91
C GLY A 68 12.63 16.84 20.56
N ASP A 69 11.33 17.15 20.51
CA ASP A 69 10.29 16.20 20.96
C ASP A 69 10.30 14.95 20.06
N GLU A 70 9.97 13.81 20.65
CA GLU A 70 9.97 12.52 19.98
C GLU A 70 8.53 12.01 19.75
N ALA A 71 8.34 11.35 18.63
CA ALA A 71 7.13 10.63 18.29
C ALA A 71 7.50 9.24 17.75
N SER A 72 6.69 8.22 18.06
CA SER A 72 7.02 6.86 17.62
C SER A 72 5.77 6.03 17.36
N VAL A 73 5.98 4.93 16.62
CA VAL A 73 5.02 3.85 16.43
C VAL A 73 5.75 2.53 16.63
N GLU A 74 5.31 1.77 17.62
CA GLU A 74 5.80 0.41 17.84
C GLU A 74 4.97 -0.55 16.98
N VAL A 75 5.64 -1.47 16.29
CA VAL A 75 5.02 -2.48 15.42
C VAL A 75 5.24 -3.86 16.03
N ARG A 76 4.14 -4.57 16.25
CA ARG A 76 4.13 -5.94 16.72
C ARG A 76 3.44 -6.84 15.71
N VAL A 77 3.91 -8.06 15.56
CA VAL A 77 3.31 -9.06 14.69
C VAL A 77 2.93 -10.28 15.52
N SER A 78 1.71 -10.75 15.31
CA SER A 78 1.19 -11.97 15.94
C SER A 78 0.56 -12.89 14.90
N ASP A 79 0.37 -14.13 15.25
CA ASP A 79 -0.43 -15.08 14.50
C ASP A 79 -1.52 -15.69 15.40
N ARG A 80 -2.21 -16.71 14.93
CA ARG A 80 -3.26 -17.39 15.71
C ARG A 80 -2.75 -18.03 17.00
N GLU A 81 -1.47 -18.38 17.08
CA GLU A 81 -0.85 -19.02 18.25
C GLU A 81 -0.33 -17.99 19.27
N GLY A 82 -0.26 -16.71 18.88
CA GLY A 82 0.15 -15.61 19.75
C GLY A 82 1.20 -14.69 19.12
N PRO A 83 1.92 -13.93 19.95
CA PRO A 83 2.97 -13.04 19.43
C PRO A 83 4.08 -13.84 18.78
N LEU A 84 4.44 -13.46 17.55
CA LEU A 84 5.60 -14.04 16.89
C LEU A 84 6.88 -13.57 17.57
N ALA A 85 7.85 -14.47 17.72
CA ALA A 85 9.16 -14.18 18.31
C ALA A 85 10.03 -13.34 17.36
N LEU A 86 9.50 -12.20 16.94
CA LEU A 86 10.18 -11.21 16.11
C LEU A 86 10.66 -10.05 16.97
N PRO A 87 11.79 -9.42 16.63
CA PRO A 87 12.18 -8.17 17.29
C PRO A 87 11.09 -7.11 17.08
N VAL A 88 10.79 -6.38 18.15
CA VAL A 88 9.88 -5.23 18.07
C VAL A 88 10.49 -4.22 17.13
N CYS A 89 9.72 -3.84 16.11
CA CYS A 89 10.12 -2.78 15.19
C CYS A 89 9.58 -1.45 15.72
N LEU A 90 10.45 -0.45 15.83
CA LEU A 90 10.10 0.90 16.25
C LEU A 90 10.37 1.86 15.09
N ALA A 91 9.33 2.56 14.65
CA ALA A 91 9.47 3.72 13.80
C ALA A 91 9.43 4.97 14.69
N ASP A 92 10.50 5.75 14.68
CA ASP A 92 10.64 6.95 15.51
C ASP A 92 10.95 8.20 14.68
N TRP A 93 10.49 9.31 15.16
CA TRP A 93 10.69 10.65 14.56
C TRP A 93 11.03 11.63 15.64
N GLN A 94 11.91 12.56 15.31
CA GLN A 94 12.20 13.73 16.14
C GLN A 94 11.62 14.98 15.48
N ILE A 95 10.90 15.79 16.25
CA ILE A 95 10.37 17.07 15.77
C ILE A 95 11.55 18.00 15.48
N ALA A 96 11.65 18.46 14.24
CA ALA A 96 12.70 19.33 13.78
C ALA A 96 12.15 20.72 13.38
N ASP A 97 13.03 21.68 13.19
CA ASP A 97 12.66 22.98 12.64
C ASP A 97 12.26 22.86 11.14
N HIS A 98 11.59 23.89 10.64
CA HIS A 98 11.11 23.92 9.23
C HIS A 98 12.26 23.77 8.23
N ALA A 99 13.42 24.39 8.48
CA ALA A 99 14.54 24.34 7.56
C ALA A 99 15.19 22.95 7.49
N ALA A 100 15.16 22.19 8.58
CA ALA A 100 15.60 20.81 8.62
C ALA A 100 14.61 19.90 7.91
N ASN A 101 13.29 20.08 8.15
CA ASN A 101 12.24 19.31 7.47
C ASN A 101 12.26 19.53 5.94
N ASP A 102 12.42 20.78 5.48
CA ASP A 102 12.45 21.10 4.06
C ASP A 102 13.65 20.46 3.31
N ARG A 103 14.71 20.16 4.04
CA ARG A 103 15.92 19.52 3.50
C ARG A 103 15.91 18.00 3.60
N GLN A 104 14.92 17.41 4.25
CA GLN A 104 14.83 15.96 4.40
C GLN A 104 14.69 15.29 3.02
N PRO A 105 15.55 14.33 2.67
CA PRO A 105 15.42 13.61 1.42
C PRO A 105 14.15 12.76 1.42
N ARG A 106 13.52 12.68 0.27
CA ARG A 106 12.35 11.79 0.08
C ARG A 106 12.82 10.35 -0.06
N ASP A 107 12.17 9.44 0.64
CA ASP A 107 12.36 8.01 0.44
C ASP A 107 11.53 7.54 -0.76
N PHE A 108 12.21 7.25 -1.87
CA PHE A 108 11.55 6.84 -3.10
C PHE A 108 10.96 5.44 -3.03
N GLU A 109 11.46 4.55 -2.18
CA GLU A 109 10.88 3.23 -1.99
C GLU A 109 9.48 3.35 -1.36
N VAL A 110 9.37 4.17 -0.31
CA VAL A 110 8.08 4.50 0.31
C VAL A 110 7.14 5.20 -0.69
N LEU A 111 7.65 6.17 -1.46
CA LEU A 111 6.84 6.90 -2.44
C LEU A 111 6.28 5.98 -3.54
N ARG A 112 7.06 4.99 -4.00
CA ARG A 112 6.60 3.98 -4.96
C ARG A 112 5.49 3.10 -4.37
N GLY A 113 5.63 2.69 -3.11
CA GLY A 113 4.56 1.98 -2.40
C GLY A 113 3.28 2.82 -2.31
N VAL A 114 3.38 4.09 -1.94
CA VAL A 114 2.24 5.02 -1.91
C VAL A 114 1.61 5.18 -3.31
N ALA A 115 2.43 5.28 -4.36
CA ALA A 115 1.95 5.37 -5.74
C ALA A 115 1.12 4.15 -6.14
N LYS A 116 1.58 2.94 -5.82
CA LYS A 116 0.84 1.69 -6.07
C LYS A 116 -0.51 1.68 -5.36
N VAL A 117 -0.57 2.12 -4.12
CA VAL A 117 -1.84 2.19 -3.36
C VAL A 117 -2.80 3.22 -3.95
N ILE A 118 -2.32 4.41 -4.35
CA ILE A 118 -3.14 5.42 -5.01
C ILE A 118 -3.73 4.85 -6.32
N ALA A 119 -2.89 4.21 -7.14
CA ALA A 119 -3.31 3.61 -8.40
C ALA A 119 -4.35 2.49 -8.18
N ALA A 120 -4.11 1.58 -7.22
CA ALA A 120 -5.03 0.50 -6.88
C ALA A 120 -6.39 1.02 -6.41
N ARG A 121 -6.42 1.99 -5.50
CA ARG A 121 -7.66 2.62 -5.01
C ARG A 121 -8.44 3.30 -6.13
N ALA A 122 -7.75 3.96 -7.07
CA ALA A 122 -8.39 4.57 -8.23
C ALA A 122 -9.06 3.51 -9.11
N LEU A 123 -8.39 2.39 -9.40
CA LEU A 123 -8.92 1.29 -10.20
C LEU A 123 -10.10 0.59 -9.54
N LEU A 124 -10.04 0.33 -8.24
CA LEU A 124 -11.18 -0.26 -7.49
C LEU A 124 -12.40 0.67 -7.52
N GLY A 125 -12.19 1.97 -7.35
CA GLY A 125 -13.26 2.96 -7.45
C GLY A 125 -13.91 3.00 -8.84
N VAL A 126 -13.13 2.79 -9.90
CA VAL A 126 -13.63 2.68 -11.28
C VAL A 126 -14.64 1.55 -11.41
N LEU A 127 -14.33 0.37 -10.85
CA LEU A 127 -15.20 -0.81 -10.94
C LEU A 127 -16.55 -0.59 -10.26
N GLU A 128 -16.55 0.04 -9.12
CA GLU A 128 -17.76 0.31 -8.36
C GLU A 128 -18.68 1.30 -9.08
N HIS A 129 -18.11 2.38 -9.62
CA HIS A 129 -18.90 3.41 -10.33
C HIS A 129 -19.37 2.93 -11.70
N ASN A 130 -18.58 2.12 -12.39
CA ASN A 130 -18.97 1.54 -13.68
C ASN A 130 -20.21 0.64 -13.54
N ARG A 131 -20.30 -0.12 -12.45
CA ARG A 131 -21.51 -0.92 -12.12
C ARG A 131 -22.75 -0.05 -11.92
N ARG A 132 -22.59 1.20 -11.52
CA ARG A 132 -23.68 2.17 -11.29
C ARG A 132 -23.95 3.08 -12.47
N GLY A 133 -23.22 2.96 -13.58
CA GLY A 133 -23.35 3.82 -14.78
C GLY A 133 -22.86 5.25 -14.60
N ALA A 134 -22.08 5.55 -13.55
CA ALA A 134 -21.58 6.88 -13.22
C ALA A 134 -20.22 7.18 -13.89
N PHE A 135 -20.16 7.14 -15.22
CA PHE A 135 -18.91 7.27 -15.99
C PHE A 135 -18.16 8.60 -15.79
N HIS A 136 -18.88 9.66 -15.54
CA HIS A 136 -18.26 10.99 -15.33
C HIS A 136 -17.39 11.00 -14.05
N ASP A 137 -17.87 10.39 -12.98
CA ASP A 137 -17.16 10.33 -11.71
C ASP A 137 -15.90 9.45 -11.80
N VAL A 138 -15.93 8.44 -12.68
CA VAL A 138 -14.78 7.56 -12.95
C VAL A 138 -13.62 8.33 -13.57
N HIS A 139 -13.88 9.13 -14.60
CA HIS A 139 -12.83 9.95 -15.22
C HIS A 139 -12.23 10.94 -14.23
N ALA A 140 -13.06 11.63 -13.44
CA ALA A 140 -12.59 12.56 -12.43
C ALA A 140 -11.68 11.90 -11.38
N ARG A 141 -12.01 10.69 -10.93
CA ARG A 141 -11.17 9.93 -9.98
C ARG A 141 -9.83 9.53 -10.58
N LEU A 142 -9.80 9.04 -11.81
CA LEU A 142 -8.55 8.71 -12.48
C LEU A 142 -7.68 9.94 -12.70
N ASP A 143 -8.27 11.06 -13.14
CA ASP A 143 -7.55 12.31 -13.33
C ASP A 143 -6.98 12.85 -12.01
N GLU A 144 -7.70 12.70 -10.90
CA GLU A 144 -7.21 13.05 -9.57
C GLU A 144 -6.03 12.18 -9.15
N ALA A 145 -6.14 10.86 -9.31
CA ALA A 145 -5.06 9.93 -9.00
C ALA A 145 -3.80 10.22 -9.85
N ILE A 146 -3.96 10.45 -11.15
CA ILE A 146 -2.85 10.82 -12.05
C ILE A 146 -2.18 12.12 -11.58
N ARG A 147 -2.96 13.14 -11.17
CA ARG A 147 -2.40 14.39 -10.64
C ARG A 147 -1.59 14.14 -9.37
N GLN A 148 -2.12 13.35 -8.44
CA GLN A 148 -1.42 13.00 -7.19
C GLN A 148 -0.11 12.28 -7.48
N LEU A 149 -0.10 11.29 -8.38
CA LEU A 149 1.10 10.57 -8.78
C LEU A 149 2.15 11.48 -9.43
N ARG A 150 1.73 12.43 -10.26
CA ARG A 150 2.65 13.40 -10.86
C ARG A 150 3.31 14.31 -9.83
N VAL A 151 2.58 14.74 -8.81
CA VAL A 151 3.13 15.52 -7.69
C VAL A 151 4.05 14.68 -6.82
N LEU A 152 3.72 13.40 -6.65
CA LEU A 152 4.50 12.47 -5.84
C LEU A 152 5.91 12.24 -6.42
N GLY A 153 6.02 12.03 -7.75
CA GLY A 153 7.32 11.78 -8.36
C GLY A 153 7.26 11.35 -9.83
N ALA A 154 6.75 12.20 -10.73
CA ALA A 154 6.61 11.87 -12.14
C ALA A 154 7.92 11.48 -12.85
N ASN A 155 9.09 11.86 -12.31
CA ASN A 155 10.40 11.53 -12.86
C ASN A 155 10.92 10.17 -12.38
N ASP A 156 10.27 9.55 -11.40
CA ASP A 156 10.60 8.19 -10.97
C ASP A 156 10.02 7.18 -11.96
N PRO A 157 10.83 6.23 -12.50
CA PRO A 157 10.38 5.32 -13.55
C PRO A 157 9.25 4.38 -13.10
N GLU A 158 9.22 3.94 -11.85
CA GLU A 158 8.17 3.07 -11.34
C GLU A 158 6.85 3.85 -11.17
N ILE A 159 6.90 5.07 -10.63
CA ILE A 159 5.72 5.95 -10.53
C ILE A 159 5.20 6.33 -11.93
N ALA A 160 6.09 6.55 -12.89
CA ALA A 160 5.71 6.81 -14.28
C ALA A 160 4.94 5.63 -14.92
N ILE A 161 5.30 4.39 -14.57
CA ILE A 161 4.56 3.20 -15.02
C ILE A 161 3.13 3.20 -14.48
N GLU A 162 2.93 3.51 -13.19
CA GLU A 162 1.59 3.61 -12.59
C GLU A 162 0.74 4.70 -13.28
N ILE A 163 1.34 5.87 -13.56
CA ILE A 163 0.67 6.93 -14.30
C ILE A 163 0.22 6.45 -15.68
N GLN A 164 1.12 5.79 -16.44
CA GLN A 164 0.79 5.27 -17.78
C GLN A 164 -0.32 4.21 -17.74
N GLN A 165 -0.35 3.37 -16.70
CA GLN A 165 -1.41 2.38 -16.53
C GLN A 165 -2.76 3.08 -16.30
N LEU A 166 -2.84 4.06 -15.40
CA LEU A 166 -4.07 4.81 -15.16
C LEU A 166 -4.54 5.57 -16.41
N GLU A 167 -3.62 6.17 -17.17
CA GLU A 167 -3.93 6.85 -18.42
C GLU A 167 -4.50 5.90 -19.48
N ARG A 168 -3.95 4.67 -19.60
CA ARG A 168 -4.49 3.62 -20.47
C ARG A 168 -5.90 3.20 -20.04
N HIS A 169 -6.12 3.00 -18.74
CA HIS A 169 -7.45 2.69 -18.22
C HIS A 169 -8.46 3.81 -18.51
N ARG A 170 -8.06 5.07 -18.33
CA ARG A 170 -8.90 6.23 -18.66
C ARG A 170 -9.33 6.26 -20.12
N LEU A 171 -8.42 5.95 -21.04
CA LEU A 171 -8.72 5.89 -22.49
C LEU A 171 -9.67 4.74 -22.86
N ASN A 172 -9.55 3.61 -22.17
CA ASN A 172 -10.34 2.41 -22.44
C ASN A 172 -11.75 2.48 -21.84
N LEU A 173 -11.97 3.30 -20.82
CA LEU A 173 -13.28 3.45 -20.14
C LEU A 173 -14.37 4.12 -20.99
N SER A 174 -13.99 4.83 -22.04
CA SER A 174 -14.94 5.37 -23.02
C SER A 174 -15.58 4.28 -23.91
N ARG A 175 -15.10 3.03 -23.80
CA ARG A 175 -15.66 1.88 -24.50
C ARG A 175 -16.36 0.98 -23.48
N HIS A 176 -17.53 0.41 -23.83
CA HIS A 176 -18.22 -0.57 -23.01
C HIS A 176 -17.26 -1.72 -22.66
N VAL A 177 -16.90 -1.80 -21.37
CA VAL A 177 -16.00 -2.85 -20.89
C VAL A 177 -16.81 -4.10 -20.64
N GLU A 178 -16.50 -5.21 -21.31
CA GLU A 178 -17.11 -6.52 -21.07
C GLU A 178 -16.89 -6.99 -19.62
N GLU A 179 -17.81 -7.79 -19.10
CA GLU A 179 -17.78 -8.25 -17.69
C GLU A 179 -16.50 -9.03 -17.33
N SER A 180 -15.88 -9.71 -18.31
CA SER A 180 -14.59 -10.39 -18.15
C SER A 180 -13.44 -9.44 -17.87
N SER A 181 -13.41 -8.28 -18.54
CA SER A 181 -12.41 -7.23 -18.30
C SER A 181 -12.58 -6.58 -16.93
N LEU A 182 -13.83 -6.42 -16.47
CA LEU A 182 -14.13 -5.92 -15.13
C LEU A 182 -13.56 -6.84 -14.04
N LYS A 183 -13.69 -8.16 -14.19
CA LYS A 183 -13.12 -9.13 -13.24
C LYS A 183 -11.59 -9.04 -13.17
N MET A 184 -10.94 -8.89 -14.33
CA MET A 184 -9.47 -8.78 -14.39
C MET A 184 -8.98 -7.50 -13.69
N HIS A 185 -9.65 -6.37 -13.87
CA HIS A 185 -9.32 -5.12 -13.19
C HIS A 185 -9.48 -5.23 -11.68
N HIS A 186 -10.53 -5.93 -11.19
CA HIS A 186 -10.72 -6.17 -9.77
C HIS A 186 -9.55 -6.97 -9.18
N MET A 187 -9.13 -8.04 -9.85
CA MET A 187 -7.99 -8.85 -9.41
C MET A 187 -6.69 -8.04 -9.33
N GLN A 188 -6.40 -7.20 -10.33
CA GLN A 188 -5.22 -6.32 -10.31
C GLN A 188 -5.29 -5.31 -9.15
N GLY A 189 -6.43 -4.63 -8.97
CA GLY A 189 -6.60 -3.64 -7.90
C GLY A 189 -6.41 -4.24 -6.51
N THR A 190 -7.01 -5.40 -6.24
CA THR A 190 -6.88 -6.08 -4.93
C THR A 190 -5.48 -6.64 -4.69
N SER A 191 -4.81 -7.16 -5.72
CA SER A 191 -3.43 -7.64 -5.61
C SER A 191 -2.46 -6.49 -5.30
N MET A 192 -2.60 -5.35 -5.98
CA MET A 192 -1.75 -4.17 -5.76
C MET A 192 -1.99 -3.53 -4.39
N SER A 193 -3.26 -3.40 -3.94
CA SER A 193 -3.59 -2.74 -2.67
C SER A 193 -3.16 -3.56 -1.45
N ARG A 194 -3.05 -4.88 -1.58
CA ARG A 194 -2.60 -5.78 -0.52
C ARG A 194 -1.12 -6.15 -0.62
N SER A 195 -0.42 -5.74 -1.69
CA SER A 195 0.99 -6.09 -1.94
C SER A 195 1.30 -7.57 -1.66
N LYS A 196 0.34 -8.46 -1.97
CA LYS A 196 0.48 -9.91 -1.86
C LYS A 196 0.87 -10.49 -3.21
N SER A 197 2.08 -11.01 -3.35
CA SER A 197 2.48 -11.81 -4.49
C SER A 197 2.25 -13.29 -4.19
N VAL A 198 1.49 -13.97 -5.04
CA VAL A 198 1.23 -15.42 -4.93
C VAL A 198 2.37 -16.23 -5.54
N ASP A 199 3.19 -15.63 -6.41
CA ASP A 199 4.14 -16.36 -7.27
C ASP A 199 5.57 -16.41 -6.72
N GLY A 200 5.83 -15.88 -5.53
CA GLY A 200 7.22 -15.86 -5.01
C GLY A 200 8.23 -15.14 -5.93
N THR A 201 7.77 -14.70 -7.09
CA THR A 201 8.54 -13.88 -8.02
C THR A 201 8.44 -12.43 -7.57
N SER A 202 9.23 -12.06 -6.54
CA SER A 202 9.63 -10.68 -6.46
C SER A 202 10.16 -10.30 -7.85
N MET A 203 9.78 -9.16 -8.38
CA MET A 203 10.45 -8.60 -9.56
C MET A 203 11.93 -8.54 -9.22
N ARG A 204 12.68 -9.58 -9.66
CA ARG A 204 14.14 -9.57 -9.54
C ARG A 204 14.61 -8.36 -10.33
N ARG A 205 15.26 -7.42 -9.64
CA ARG A 205 16.07 -6.39 -10.29
C ARG A 205 16.91 -7.07 -11.38
N PRO A 206 16.97 -6.53 -12.60
CA PRO A 206 17.98 -6.96 -13.56
C PRO A 206 19.34 -6.83 -12.84
N LYS A 207 20.07 -7.93 -12.73
CA LYS A 207 21.48 -7.85 -12.32
C LYS A 207 22.18 -7.09 -13.43
N ASP A 208 22.79 -5.97 -13.06
CA ASP A 208 23.76 -5.29 -13.90
C ASP A 208 24.76 -6.35 -14.37
N VAL A 209 24.77 -6.59 -15.67
CA VAL A 209 25.83 -7.38 -16.33
C VAL A 209 26.94 -6.40 -16.59
N ASN A 210 28.02 -6.65 -15.92
CA ASN A 210 29.30 -6.01 -16.10
C ASN A 210 29.83 -6.20 -17.52
#